data_4e4c6033e2db533e0cbb6f77a187e396
#
_entry.id   4e4c6033e2db533e0cbb6f77a187e396
#
_cell.length_a   1.000
_cell.length_b   1.000
_cell.length_c   1.000
_cell.angle_alpha   90.00
_cell.angle_beta   90.00
_cell.angle_gamma   90.00
#
_symmetry.space_group_name_H-M   'P 1'
#
loop_
_entity.id
_entity.type
_entity.pdbx_description
1 polymer ?
#
loop_
_entity_poly.entity_id
_entity_poly.type
_entity_poly.pdbx_seq_one_letter_code
_entity_poly.pdbx_strand_id
1 'polypeptide(L)'
;MSYNHSYQSHASTHRAIPQYNPMAAMTAPAGTFLPGTKVQVGSHRVVVEKYLSEGGFAHVYVVRLPHPVDGNETAVLKRVAVPDKAALANMRTEVETMKKLKGHRHIVKYIDSHASQLRGGGYEVFLLMEFCSGGGLIDFMNTRLQNRLTEPEILKIFSDVAEGVACMHYLKPPLLHRDLKVENVLISRYGGASYYKLCDFGSTAPPRPAATSAAEGRLIEDDVQRHTTLQYRSPEMIDVYRKQPIDEKSDIWALGVLLYKLCYYTTPFEEVGQMAILNASYKFPSYPQFSDRLKMLVGR
;
A
#
# COMPACT_ATOMS: atom_id res chain seq x y z
N MET A 1 35.43 24.12 20.85
CA MET A 1 35.20 23.75 19.45
C MET A 1 34.05 22.76 19.43
N SER A 2 32.87 23.25 19.13
CA SER A 2 31.63 22.46 19.17
C SER A 2 31.36 21.94 17.76
N TYR A 3 31.35 20.63 17.58
CA TYR A 3 30.91 20.00 16.34
C TYR A 3 29.40 19.83 16.38
N ASN A 4 28.70 20.69 15.62
CA ASN A 4 27.28 20.50 15.28
C ASN A 4 27.20 19.46 14.18
N HIS A 5 26.72 18.25 14.50
CA HIS A 5 26.25 17.30 13.52
C HIS A 5 24.76 17.57 13.24
N SER A 6 24.52 18.26 12.14
CA SER A 6 23.17 18.38 11.60
C SER A 6 22.75 17.04 10.99
N TYR A 7 21.84 16.33 11.66
CA TYR A 7 21.13 15.20 11.09
C TYR A 7 20.18 15.72 10.00
N GLN A 8 20.58 15.56 8.75
CA GLN A 8 19.64 15.66 7.65
C GLN A 8 18.73 14.43 7.71
N SER A 9 17.49 14.65 8.11
CA SER A 9 16.40 13.68 7.96
C SER A 9 16.11 13.49 6.47
N HIS A 10 16.61 12.41 5.89
CA HIS A 10 16.10 11.99 4.59
C HIS A 10 14.65 11.56 4.78
N ALA A 11 13.75 12.44 4.35
CA ALA A 11 12.33 12.12 4.25
C ALA A 11 12.18 10.90 3.32
N SER A 12 11.75 9.78 3.88
CA SER A 12 11.31 8.63 3.09
C SER A 12 10.15 9.11 2.22
N THR A 13 10.31 9.05 0.92
CA THR A 13 9.24 9.35 -0.03
C THR A 13 8.15 8.30 0.14
N HIS A 14 7.17 8.63 0.99
CA HIS A 14 5.97 7.82 1.13
C HIS A 14 5.26 7.81 -0.23
N ARG A 15 5.17 6.64 -0.86
CA ARG A 15 4.26 6.41 -1.98
C ARG A 15 2.84 6.52 -1.45
N ALA A 16 2.26 7.72 -1.57
CA ALA A 16 0.88 7.94 -1.18
C ALA A 16 -0.06 7.21 -2.15
N ILE A 17 -1.01 6.47 -1.58
CA ILE A 17 -2.16 5.94 -2.30
C ILE A 17 -3.04 7.10 -2.73
N PRO A 18 -3.81 6.94 -3.82
CA PRO A 18 -4.74 7.96 -4.27
C PRO A 18 -5.75 8.29 -3.17
N GLN A 19 -5.54 9.39 -2.46
CA GLN A 19 -6.53 9.97 -1.56
C GLN A 19 -7.64 10.61 -2.38
N TYR A 20 -8.89 10.23 -2.12
CA TYR A 20 -10.04 10.91 -2.70
C TYR A 20 -10.18 12.28 -2.03
N ASN A 21 -9.67 13.31 -2.69
CA ASN A 21 -9.89 14.71 -2.29
C ASN A 21 -10.87 15.37 -3.25
N PRO A 22 -12.11 15.67 -2.84
CA PRO A 22 -13.08 16.34 -3.70
C PRO A 22 -12.65 17.74 -4.13
N MET A 23 -11.72 18.38 -3.42
CA MET A 23 -11.15 19.68 -3.79
C MET A 23 -10.04 19.58 -4.85
N ALA A 24 -9.45 18.40 -5.09
CA ALA A 24 -8.39 18.20 -6.08
C ALA A 24 -8.88 18.36 -7.54
N ALA A 25 -10.19 18.37 -7.76
CA ALA A 25 -10.77 18.61 -9.09
C ALA A 25 -10.56 20.05 -9.61
N MET A 26 -10.17 20.99 -8.74
CA MET A 26 -10.04 22.42 -9.13
C MET A 26 -8.61 22.87 -9.44
N THR A 27 -7.57 22.06 -9.12
CA THR A 27 -6.17 22.42 -9.38
C THR A 27 -5.34 21.20 -9.75
N ALA A 28 -5.60 20.63 -10.94
CA ALA A 28 -4.76 19.54 -11.45
C ALA A 28 -3.34 20.06 -11.72
N PRO A 29 -2.27 19.35 -11.27
CA PRO A 29 -0.89 19.76 -11.50
C PRO A 29 -0.55 19.88 -12.98
N ALA A 30 0.47 20.67 -13.31
CA ALA A 30 0.95 20.81 -14.68
C ALA A 30 1.35 19.42 -15.24
N GLY A 31 0.98 19.17 -16.50
CA GLY A 31 1.28 17.89 -17.18
C GLY A 31 0.29 16.76 -16.91
N THR A 32 -0.79 17.00 -16.17
CA THR A 32 -1.88 16.04 -16.02
C THR A 32 -2.79 16.00 -17.23
N PHE A 33 -3.44 14.86 -17.47
CA PHE A 33 -4.47 14.73 -18.49
C PHE A 33 -5.73 15.50 -18.10
N LEU A 34 -6.29 16.23 -19.06
CA LEU A 34 -7.57 16.93 -18.89
C LEU A 34 -8.74 15.94 -19.03
N PRO A 35 -9.88 16.23 -18.38
CA PRO A 35 -11.12 15.49 -18.63
C PRO A 35 -11.46 15.41 -20.12
N GLY A 36 -11.92 14.26 -20.59
CA GLY A 36 -12.18 13.99 -22.02
C GLY A 36 -10.97 13.46 -22.79
N THR A 37 -9.75 13.50 -22.22
CA THR A 37 -8.57 12.92 -22.87
C THR A 37 -8.73 11.42 -23.07
N LYS A 38 -8.48 10.94 -24.29
CA LYS A 38 -8.50 9.52 -24.63
C LYS A 38 -7.13 8.92 -24.48
N VAL A 39 -7.01 7.85 -23.71
CA VAL A 39 -5.72 7.16 -23.43
C VAL A 39 -5.85 5.70 -23.82
N GLN A 40 -4.86 5.20 -24.57
CA GLN A 40 -4.76 3.77 -24.88
C GLN A 40 -3.95 3.06 -23.82
N VAL A 41 -4.55 2.06 -23.16
CA VAL A 41 -3.90 1.22 -22.14
C VAL A 41 -4.08 -0.24 -22.57
N GLY A 42 -3.02 -0.83 -23.14
CA GLY A 42 -3.13 -2.17 -23.71
C GLY A 42 -4.24 -2.25 -24.75
N SER A 43 -5.22 -3.10 -24.50
CA SER A 43 -6.40 -3.29 -25.36
C SER A 43 -7.54 -2.29 -25.09
N HIS A 44 -7.46 -1.49 -24.03
CA HIS A 44 -8.52 -0.58 -23.58
C HIS A 44 -8.24 0.86 -24.00
N ARG A 45 -9.20 1.48 -24.72
CA ARG A 45 -9.19 2.92 -24.99
C ARG A 45 -10.11 3.63 -24.00
N VAL A 46 -9.52 4.21 -22.96
CA VAL A 46 -10.25 4.84 -21.85
C VAL A 46 -10.38 6.34 -22.06
N VAL A 47 -11.36 6.95 -21.39
CA VAL A 47 -11.58 8.41 -21.38
C VAL A 47 -11.39 8.93 -19.97
N VAL A 48 -10.48 9.88 -19.79
CA VAL A 48 -10.25 10.53 -18.49
C VAL A 48 -11.49 11.30 -18.07
N GLU A 49 -12.01 11.05 -16.89
CA GLU A 49 -13.16 11.76 -16.31
C GLU A 49 -12.69 12.83 -15.32
N LYS A 50 -11.81 12.47 -14.42
CA LYS A 50 -11.25 13.40 -13.43
C LYS A 50 -9.91 12.95 -12.90
N TYR A 51 -9.12 13.91 -12.47
CA TYR A 51 -7.90 13.71 -11.69
C TYR A 51 -8.28 13.33 -10.24
N LEU A 52 -7.62 12.34 -9.66
CA LEU A 52 -7.85 11.93 -8.27
C LEU A 52 -6.76 12.43 -7.33
N SER A 53 -5.53 12.14 -7.66
CA SER A 53 -4.41 12.45 -6.76
C SER A 53 -3.07 12.33 -7.45
N GLU A 54 -2.06 12.89 -6.79
CA GLU A 54 -0.64 12.74 -7.11
C GLU A 54 0.03 11.90 -6.01
N GLY A 55 0.88 10.96 -6.40
CA GLY A 55 1.68 10.18 -5.47
C GLY A 55 3.07 9.96 -6.05
N GLY A 56 4.08 10.62 -5.49
CA GLY A 56 5.45 10.54 -6.00
C GLY A 56 5.55 10.95 -7.47
N PHE A 57 5.92 10.00 -8.34
CA PHE A 57 5.96 10.20 -9.80
C PHE A 57 4.70 9.70 -10.52
N ALA A 58 3.61 9.49 -9.81
CA ALA A 58 2.39 8.93 -10.35
C ALA A 58 1.24 9.95 -10.34
N HIS A 59 0.52 10.04 -11.45
CA HIS A 59 -0.77 10.71 -11.54
C HIS A 59 -1.88 9.68 -11.62
N VAL A 60 -2.95 9.86 -10.86
CA VAL A 60 -4.06 8.93 -10.78
C VAL A 60 -5.35 9.59 -11.21
N TYR A 61 -6.10 8.87 -12.06
CA TYR A 61 -7.32 9.38 -12.68
C TYR A 61 -8.47 8.39 -12.53
N VAL A 62 -9.69 8.89 -12.42
CA VAL A 62 -10.88 8.11 -12.76
C VAL A 62 -11.06 8.19 -14.27
N VAL A 63 -11.27 7.04 -14.89
CA VAL A 63 -11.49 6.91 -16.33
C VAL A 63 -12.74 6.10 -16.62
N ARG A 64 -13.39 6.39 -17.76
CA ARG A 64 -14.47 5.60 -18.29
C ARG A 64 -13.93 4.54 -19.24
N LEU A 65 -14.38 3.32 -19.04
CA LEU A 65 -14.05 2.18 -19.87
C LEU A 65 -14.84 2.19 -21.19
N PRO A 66 -14.28 1.66 -22.29
CA PRO A 66 -15.01 1.53 -23.55
C PRO A 66 -16.16 0.53 -23.46
N HIS A 67 -16.01 -0.49 -22.62
CA HIS A 67 -17.00 -1.50 -22.27
C HIS A 67 -16.91 -1.81 -20.78
N PRO A 68 -18.04 -2.09 -20.11
CA PRO A 68 -18.00 -2.45 -18.70
C PRO A 68 -17.11 -3.67 -18.41
N VAL A 69 -16.33 -3.59 -17.33
CA VAL A 69 -15.56 -4.72 -16.80
C VAL A 69 -16.20 -5.13 -15.49
N ASP A 70 -16.69 -6.36 -15.38
CA ASP A 70 -17.46 -6.87 -14.23
C ASP A 70 -18.65 -5.97 -13.86
N GLY A 71 -19.32 -5.40 -14.85
CA GLY A 71 -20.46 -4.51 -14.66
C GLY A 71 -20.11 -3.07 -14.30
N ASN A 72 -18.81 -2.72 -14.18
CA ASN A 72 -18.35 -1.37 -13.88
C ASN A 72 -17.91 -0.64 -15.16
N GLU A 73 -18.46 0.56 -15.36
CA GLU A 73 -18.11 1.44 -16.48
C GLU A 73 -16.90 2.32 -16.20
N THR A 74 -16.49 2.42 -14.92
CA THR A 74 -15.38 3.25 -14.45
C THR A 74 -14.22 2.41 -13.94
N ALA A 75 -13.02 2.94 -14.10
CA ALA A 75 -11.78 2.36 -13.60
C ALA A 75 -10.84 3.45 -13.09
N VAL A 76 -9.73 3.04 -12.49
CA VAL A 76 -8.62 3.92 -12.13
C VAL A 76 -7.47 3.72 -13.09
N LEU A 77 -6.95 4.81 -13.63
CA LEU A 77 -5.71 4.86 -14.40
C LEU A 77 -4.61 5.47 -13.54
N LYS A 78 -3.58 4.68 -13.24
CA LYS A 78 -2.33 5.15 -12.63
C LYS A 78 -1.30 5.35 -13.74
N ARG A 79 -0.86 6.59 -13.94
CA ARG A 79 0.20 6.99 -14.87
C ARG A 79 1.48 7.24 -14.11
N VAL A 80 2.54 6.55 -14.44
CA VAL A 80 3.83 6.66 -13.75
C VAL A 80 4.92 6.99 -14.76
N ALA A 81 5.65 8.08 -14.54
CA ALA A 81 6.88 8.36 -15.25
C ALA A 81 8.05 7.72 -14.49
N VAL A 82 8.86 6.92 -15.17
CA VAL A 82 10.03 6.25 -14.60
C VAL A 82 11.29 6.60 -15.37
N PRO A 83 12.38 6.95 -14.67
CA PRO A 83 13.56 7.52 -15.33
C PRO A 83 14.39 6.48 -16.10
N ASP A 84 14.36 5.22 -15.65
CA ASP A 84 15.26 4.19 -16.14
C ASP A 84 14.66 2.77 -16.13
N LYS A 85 15.45 1.82 -16.60
CA LYS A 85 15.05 0.39 -16.66
C LYS A 85 14.88 -0.24 -15.28
N ALA A 86 15.60 0.23 -14.25
CA ALA A 86 15.48 -0.33 -12.90
C ALA A 86 14.14 0.07 -12.27
N ALA A 87 13.75 1.34 -12.40
CA ALA A 87 12.44 1.81 -11.97
C ALA A 87 11.30 1.14 -12.78
N LEU A 88 11.51 0.89 -14.09
CA LEU A 88 10.58 0.14 -14.91
C LEU A 88 10.42 -1.30 -14.43
N ALA A 89 11.50 -1.96 -14.00
CA ALA A 89 11.45 -3.31 -13.45
C ALA A 89 10.60 -3.38 -12.16
N ASN A 90 10.70 -2.37 -11.30
CA ASN A 90 9.84 -2.27 -10.10
C ASN A 90 8.35 -2.16 -10.47
N MET A 91 8.01 -1.33 -11.45
CA MET A 91 6.64 -1.22 -11.95
C MET A 91 6.15 -2.53 -12.57
N ARG A 92 7.02 -3.26 -13.25
CA ARG A 92 6.70 -4.59 -13.79
C ARG A 92 6.36 -5.58 -12.67
N THR A 93 7.09 -5.56 -11.56
CA THR A 93 6.79 -6.38 -10.38
C THR A 93 5.40 -6.11 -9.84
N GLU A 94 5.00 -4.83 -9.71
CA GLU A 94 3.64 -4.44 -9.30
C GLU A 94 2.59 -5.04 -10.24
N VAL A 95 2.76 -4.84 -11.55
CA VAL A 95 1.85 -5.34 -12.58
C VAL A 95 1.72 -6.88 -12.56
N GLU A 96 2.85 -7.59 -12.53
CA GLU A 96 2.85 -9.05 -12.54
C GLU A 96 2.26 -9.63 -11.26
N THR A 97 2.47 -8.99 -10.12
CA THR A 97 1.84 -9.39 -8.86
C THR A 97 0.32 -9.22 -8.95
N MET A 98 -0.17 -8.08 -9.43
CA MET A 98 -1.61 -7.85 -9.59
C MET A 98 -2.26 -8.85 -10.56
N LYS A 99 -1.56 -9.22 -11.64
CA LYS A 99 -2.03 -10.26 -12.57
C LYS A 99 -2.18 -11.62 -11.90
N LYS A 100 -1.20 -12.03 -11.08
CA LYS A 100 -1.26 -13.30 -10.32
C LYS A 100 -2.40 -13.33 -9.31
N LEU A 101 -2.72 -12.19 -8.71
CA LEU A 101 -3.75 -12.06 -7.67
C LEU A 101 -5.13 -11.70 -8.24
N LYS A 102 -5.25 -11.55 -9.56
CA LYS A 102 -6.50 -11.14 -10.24
C LYS A 102 -7.66 -12.05 -9.87
N GLY A 103 -8.77 -11.43 -9.49
CA GLY A 103 -10.02 -12.11 -9.17
C GLY A 103 -10.23 -12.38 -7.68
N HIS A 104 -9.24 -12.16 -6.82
CA HIS A 104 -9.47 -12.24 -5.37
C HIS A 104 -10.27 -11.02 -4.88
N ARG A 105 -11.33 -11.28 -4.11
CA ARG A 105 -12.29 -10.23 -3.69
C ARG A 105 -11.69 -9.15 -2.78
N HIS A 106 -10.59 -9.46 -2.07
CA HIS A 106 -9.90 -8.52 -1.16
C HIS A 106 -8.58 -8.01 -1.73
N ILE A 107 -8.41 -8.08 -3.05
CA ILE A 107 -7.31 -7.49 -3.81
C ILE A 107 -7.89 -6.54 -4.86
N VAL A 108 -7.32 -5.35 -5.00
CA VAL A 108 -7.69 -4.43 -6.08
C VAL A 108 -7.41 -5.10 -7.43
N LYS A 109 -8.44 -5.15 -8.27
CA LYS A 109 -8.39 -5.93 -9.51
C LYS A 109 -7.58 -5.24 -10.58
N TYR A 110 -6.64 -5.96 -11.17
CA TYR A 110 -5.94 -5.59 -12.39
C TYR A 110 -6.89 -5.67 -13.60
N ILE A 111 -6.86 -4.65 -14.45
CA ILE A 111 -7.61 -4.65 -15.72
C ILE A 111 -6.66 -4.78 -16.90
N ASP A 112 -5.75 -3.80 -17.06
CA ASP A 112 -4.78 -3.79 -18.16
C ASP A 112 -3.56 -2.92 -17.80
N SER A 113 -2.51 -2.97 -18.61
CA SER A 113 -1.34 -2.12 -18.44
C SER A 113 -0.60 -1.92 -19.76
N HIS A 114 0.13 -0.82 -19.87
CA HIS A 114 0.98 -0.52 -21.00
C HIS A 114 2.23 0.23 -20.54
N ALA A 115 3.37 -0.08 -21.14
CA ALA A 115 4.61 0.66 -20.90
C ALA A 115 5.21 1.07 -22.24
N SER A 116 5.63 2.33 -22.35
CA SER A 116 6.26 2.88 -23.55
C SER A 116 7.50 3.68 -23.18
N GLN A 117 8.48 3.69 -24.09
CA GLN A 117 9.66 4.53 -23.95
C GLN A 117 9.35 5.95 -24.42
N LEU A 118 9.77 6.94 -23.62
CA LEU A 118 9.61 8.36 -23.97
C LEU A 118 10.73 8.84 -24.90
N ARG A 119 10.41 9.74 -25.82
CA ARG A 119 11.38 10.31 -26.78
C ARG A 119 12.53 11.05 -26.10
N GLY A 120 12.29 11.63 -24.92
CA GLY A 120 13.28 12.34 -24.11
C GLY A 120 14.07 11.46 -23.15
N GLY A 121 13.93 10.14 -23.23
CA GLY A 121 14.47 9.17 -22.27
C GLY A 121 13.49 8.81 -21.15
N GLY A 122 13.76 7.67 -20.46
CA GLY A 122 12.83 7.13 -19.48
C GLY A 122 11.63 6.41 -20.11
N TYR A 123 10.66 6.07 -19.26
CA TYR A 123 9.47 5.31 -19.65
C TYR A 123 8.22 5.90 -19.00
N GLU A 124 7.09 5.69 -19.65
CA GLU A 124 5.76 5.97 -19.15
C GLU A 124 5.01 4.65 -18.99
N VAL A 125 4.46 4.42 -17.80
CA VAL A 125 3.69 3.21 -17.49
C VAL A 125 2.27 3.59 -17.16
N PHE A 126 1.33 2.96 -17.83
CA PHE A 126 -0.09 3.02 -17.51
C PHE A 126 -0.52 1.70 -16.85
N LEU A 127 -1.16 1.81 -15.69
CA LEU A 127 -1.78 0.70 -15.00
C LEU A 127 -3.27 1.01 -14.81
N LEU A 128 -4.11 0.18 -15.43
CA LEU A 128 -5.57 0.27 -15.34
C LEU A 128 -6.08 -0.76 -14.35
N MET A 129 -6.83 -0.30 -13.35
CA MET A 129 -7.30 -1.13 -12.25
C MET A 129 -8.70 -0.76 -11.80
N GLU A 130 -9.30 -1.60 -10.97
CA GLU A 130 -10.60 -1.40 -10.36
C GLU A 130 -10.72 -0.04 -9.66
N PHE A 131 -11.86 0.62 -9.84
CA PHE A 131 -12.23 1.79 -9.06
C PHE A 131 -12.97 1.38 -7.79
N CYS A 132 -12.36 1.64 -6.63
CA CYS A 132 -12.96 1.40 -5.33
C CYS A 132 -13.74 2.64 -4.88
N SER A 133 -15.07 2.59 -5.01
CA SER A 133 -15.97 3.75 -4.84
C SER A 133 -16.03 4.31 -3.42
N GLY A 134 -15.62 3.52 -2.42
CA GLY A 134 -15.55 3.95 -1.02
C GLY A 134 -14.29 4.73 -0.65
N GLY A 135 -13.32 4.85 -1.58
CA GLY A 135 -12.06 5.56 -1.34
C GLY A 135 -11.09 4.81 -0.44
N GLY A 136 -10.12 5.53 0.14
CA GLY A 136 -9.12 4.98 1.05
C GLY A 136 -9.65 4.70 2.46
N LEU A 137 -9.17 3.62 3.07
CA LEU A 137 -9.51 3.31 4.46
C LEU A 137 -9.05 4.42 5.43
N ILE A 138 -7.87 4.98 5.22
CA ILE A 138 -7.36 6.07 6.04
C ILE A 138 -8.25 7.31 5.97
N ASP A 139 -8.76 7.65 4.79
CA ASP A 139 -9.66 8.79 4.60
C ASP A 139 -10.99 8.53 5.33
N PHE A 140 -11.53 7.32 5.23
CA PHE A 140 -12.71 6.91 5.99
C PHE A 140 -12.49 7.02 7.50
N MET A 141 -11.35 6.55 8.02
CA MET A 141 -11.00 6.69 9.44
C MET A 141 -10.91 8.17 9.86
N ASN A 142 -10.35 9.03 9.01
CA ASN A 142 -10.26 10.47 9.26
C ASN A 142 -11.63 11.15 9.34
N THR A 143 -12.65 10.65 8.66
CA THR A 143 -14.04 11.12 8.85
C THR A 143 -14.67 10.65 10.17
N ARG A 144 -14.05 9.68 10.84
CA ARG A 144 -14.55 9.00 12.03
C ARG A 144 -13.77 9.34 13.31
N LEU A 145 -13.12 10.52 13.39
CA LEU A 145 -12.30 10.90 14.56
C LEU A 145 -13.10 11.04 15.86
N GLN A 146 -14.34 11.55 15.78
CA GLN A 146 -15.24 11.70 16.93
C GLN A 146 -16.04 10.42 17.23
N ASN A 147 -16.37 9.66 16.20
CA ASN A 147 -17.11 8.41 16.23
C ASN A 147 -16.26 7.29 15.64
N ARG A 148 -15.22 6.89 16.36
CA ARG A 148 -14.24 5.90 15.89
C ARG A 148 -14.88 4.57 15.52
N LEU A 149 -14.13 3.73 14.82
CA LEU A 149 -14.57 2.40 14.42
C LEU A 149 -14.99 1.56 15.62
N THR A 150 -16.10 0.86 15.49
CA THR A 150 -16.56 -0.12 16.46
C THR A 150 -15.80 -1.43 16.32
N GLU A 151 -15.80 -2.29 17.35
CA GLU A 151 -15.13 -3.60 17.29
C GLU A 151 -15.63 -4.47 16.12
N PRO A 152 -16.93 -4.58 15.80
CA PRO A 152 -17.39 -5.32 14.63
C PRO A 152 -16.88 -4.75 13.30
N GLU A 153 -16.82 -3.41 13.15
CA GLU A 153 -16.24 -2.77 11.97
C GLU A 153 -14.75 -3.09 11.83
N ILE A 154 -13.99 -3.00 12.92
CA ILE A 154 -12.56 -3.32 12.97
C ILE A 154 -12.32 -4.77 12.54
N LEU A 155 -13.07 -5.72 13.11
CA LEU A 155 -12.93 -7.13 12.79
C LEU A 155 -13.29 -7.45 11.34
N LYS A 156 -14.31 -6.78 10.77
CA LYS A 156 -14.65 -6.91 9.35
C LYS A 156 -13.51 -6.42 8.46
N ILE A 157 -12.98 -5.23 8.72
CA ILE A 157 -11.85 -4.67 7.98
C ILE A 157 -10.64 -5.61 8.07
N PHE A 158 -10.28 -6.01 9.28
CA PHE A 158 -9.13 -6.87 9.54
C PHE A 158 -9.27 -8.24 8.86
N SER A 159 -10.44 -8.85 8.92
CA SER A 159 -10.71 -10.13 8.25
C SER A 159 -10.51 -10.04 6.74
N ASP A 160 -11.05 -9.02 6.10
CA ASP A 160 -10.93 -8.81 4.66
C ASP A 160 -9.46 -8.61 4.24
N VAL A 161 -8.72 -7.78 5.01
CA VAL A 161 -7.29 -7.54 4.77
C VAL A 161 -6.48 -8.82 4.97
N ALA A 162 -6.74 -9.57 6.03
CA ALA A 162 -6.06 -10.84 6.31
C ALA A 162 -6.31 -11.89 5.22
N GLU A 163 -7.53 -11.97 4.66
CA GLU A 163 -7.82 -12.84 3.51
C GLU A 163 -7.01 -12.43 2.27
N GLY A 164 -6.86 -11.12 2.02
CA GLY A 164 -6.02 -10.61 0.94
C GLY A 164 -4.55 -10.99 1.11
N VAL A 165 -4.01 -10.88 2.33
CA VAL A 165 -2.64 -11.30 2.66
C VAL A 165 -2.48 -12.81 2.52
N ALA A 166 -3.43 -13.60 3.02
CA ALA A 166 -3.41 -15.05 2.89
C ALA A 166 -3.36 -15.49 1.42
N CYS A 167 -4.11 -14.82 0.53
CA CYS A 167 -4.05 -15.08 -0.91
C CYS A 167 -2.62 -14.95 -1.45
N MET A 168 -1.85 -13.95 -0.99
CA MET A 168 -0.46 -13.74 -1.40
C MET A 168 0.47 -14.81 -0.83
N HIS A 169 0.30 -15.15 0.44
CA HIS A 169 1.14 -16.14 1.13
C HIS A 169 0.92 -17.58 0.63
N TYR A 170 -0.28 -17.90 0.12
CA TYR A 170 -0.58 -19.22 -0.47
C TYR A 170 -0.11 -19.39 -1.92
N LEU A 171 0.42 -18.35 -2.56
CA LEU A 171 1.05 -18.49 -3.88
C LEU A 171 2.27 -19.43 -3.81
N LYS A 172 2.63 -19.98 -4.96
CA LYS A 172 3.80 -20.85 -5.11
C LYS A 172 4.76 -20.28 -6.18
N PRO A 173 5.89 -19.66 -5.80
CA PRO A 173 6.32 -19.35 -4.42
C PRO A 173 5.44 -18.27 -3.75
N PRO A 174 5.44 -18.19 -2.40
CA PRO A 174 4.71 -17.16 -1.69
C PRO A 174 5.24 -15.77 -2.01
N LEU A 175 4.37 -14.76 -1.89
CA LEU A 175 4.73 -13.36 -2.00
C LEU A 175 4.37 -12.62 -0.71
N LEU A 176 5.31 -11.82 -0.22
CA LEU A 176 5.10 -10.89 0.88
C LEU A 176 4.62 -9.56 0.32
N HIS A 177 3.70 -8.90 1.01
CA HIS A 177 3.27 -7.55 0.66
C HIS A 177 4.33 -6.51 1.04
N ARG A 178 4.91 -6.63 2.23
CA ARG A 178 5.97 -5.83 2.85
C ARG A 178 5.65 -4.37 3.20
N ASP A 179 4.52 -3.84 2.74
CA ASP A 179 4.06 -2.48 3.06
C ASP A 179 2.57 -2.48 3.45
N LEU A 180 2.17 -3.43 4.30
CA LEU A 180 0.83 -3.48 4.87
C LEU A 180 0.63 -2.32 5.83
N LYS A 181 -0.37 -1.49 5.55
CA LYS A 181 -0.78 -0.35 6.37
C LYS A 181 -2.18 0.11 5.98
N VAL A 182 -2.84 0.88 6.83
CA VAL A 182 -4.22 1.35 6.56
C VAL A 182 -4.31 2.20 5.29
N GLU A 183 -3.22 2.87 4.92
CA GLU A 183 -3.09 3.66 3.70
C GLU A 183 -3.13 2.80 2.43
N ASN A 184 -2.79 1.51 2.53
CA ASN A 184 -2.78 0.54 1.43
C ASN A 184 -4.02 -0.34 1.38
N VAL A 185 -5.13 0.14 1.95
CA VAL A 185 -6.44 -0.50 1.92
C VAL A 185 -7.46 0.44 1.29
N LEU A 186 -8.17 -0.04 0.28
CA LEU A 186 -9.27 0.68 -0.37
C LEU A 186 -10.61 0.02 -0.05
N ILE A 187 -11.68 0.81 -0.16
CA ILE A 187 -13.04 0.38 0.13
C ILE A 187 -13.82 0.28 -1.18
N SER A 188 -14.20 -0.92 -1.56
CA SER A 188 -15.11 -1.18 -2.66
C SER A 188 -16.53 -1.38 -2.13
N ARG A 189 -17.51 -0.71 -2.72
CA ARG A 189 -18.91 -0.83 -2.33
C ARG A 189 -19.70 -1.49 -3.45
N TYR A 190 -20.34 -2.60 -3.13
CA TYR A 190 -21.15 -3.36 -4.07
C TYR A 190 -22.34 -4.00 -3.36
N GLY A 191 -23.54 -3.88 -3.94
CA GLY A 191 -24.74 -4.50 -3.39
C GLY A 191 -25.10 -4.07 -1.95
N GLY A 192 -24.75 -2.84 -1.55
CA GLY A 192 -24.95 -2.35 -0.17
C GLY A 192 -23.90 -2.82 0.83
N ALA A 193 -22.97 -3.68 0.44
CA ALA A 193 -21.87 -4.15 1.27
C ALA A 193 -20.55 -3.41 0.97
N SER A 194 -19.68 -3.31 1.98
CA SER A 194 -18.31 -2.81 1.86
C SER A 194 -17.32 -3.97 1.88
N TYR A 195 -16.36 -3.94 0.94
CA TYR A 195 -15.25 -4.88 0.83
C TYR A 195 -13.96 -4.10 0.96
N TYR A 196 -13.07 -4.55 1.84
CA TYR A 196 -11.78 -3.93 2.06
C TYR A 196 -10.74 -4.67 1.24
N LYS A 197 -10.01 -3.93 0.40
CA LYS A 197 -9.11 -4.50 -0.60
C LYS A 197 -7.71 -3.95 -0.47
N LEU A 198 -6.73 -4.85 -0.53
CA LEU A 198 -5.31 -4.47 -0.60
C LEU A 198 -5.00 -3.84 -1.95
N CYS A 199 -4.18 -2.81 -1.91
CA CYS A 199 -3.58 -2.17 -3.08
C CYS A 199 -2.09 -1.88 -2.84
N ASP A 200 -1.41 -1.32 -3.84
CA ASP A 200 0.03 -1.01 -3.85
C ASP A 200 0.90 -2.25 -3.66
N PHE A 201 1.17 -2.94 -4.76
CA PHE A 201 2.00 -4.15 -4.80
C PHE A 201 3.43 -3.89 -5.26
N GLY A 202 3.87 -2.62 -5.28
CA GLY A 202 5.21 -2.24 -5.73
C GLY A 202 6.34 -2.65 -4.77
N SER A 203 6.00 -3.07 -3.55
CA SER A 203 6.96 -3.53 -2.54
C SER A 203 7.03 -5.05 -2.41
N THR A 204 6.22 -5.79 -3.18
CA THR A 204 6.14 -7.25 -3.06
C THR A 204 7.45 -7.95 -3.40
N ALA A 205 7.77 -8.98 -2.65
CA ALA A 205 8.91 -9.85 -2.88
C ALA A 205 8.65 -11.26 -2.30
N PRO A 206 9.33 -12.28 -2.79
CA PRO A 206 9.33 -13.58 -2.13
C PRO A 206 10.02 -13.49 -0.76
N PRO A 207 9.77 -14.46 0.14
CA PRO A 207 10.55 -14.63 1.36
C PRO A 207 12.05 -14.72 1.06
N ARG A 208 12.84 -14.21 1.97
CA ARG A 208 14.30 -14.25 1.84
C ARG A 208 14.97 -14.85 3.08
N PRO A 209 16.06 -15.62 2.91
CA PRO A 209 16.81 -16.15 4.04
C PRO A 209 17.51 -15.03 4.81
N ALA A 210 18.01 -15.38 5.98
CA ALA A 210 18.86 -14.50 6.79
C ALA A 210 20.15 -14.12 6.04
N ALA A 211 20.67 -12.91 6.33
CA ALA A 211 21.96 -12.48 5.79
C ALA A 211 23.10 -13.41 6.25
N THR A 212 23.96 -13.81 5.31
CA THR A 212 25.13 -14.65 5.56
C THR A 212 26.41 -13.83 5.74
N SER A 213 26.39 -12.57 5.33
CA SER A 213 27.52 -11.64 5.42
C SER A 213 27.07 -10.22 5.76
N ALA A 214 27.99 -9.39 6.24
CA ALA A 214 27.72 -7.98 6.49
C ALA A 214 27.36 -7.19 5.22
N ALA A 215 27.94 -7.57 4.08
CA ALA A 215 27.61 -6.95 2.79
C ALA A 215 26.19 -7.27 2.36
N GLU A 216 25.75 -8.51 2.52
CA GLU A 216 24.37 -8.92 2.26
C GLU A 216 23.39 -8.23 3.25
N GLY A 217 23.75 -8.11 4.52
CA GLY A 217 22.99 -7.38 5.51
C GLY A 217 22.72 -5.94 5.08
N ARG A 218 23.70 -5.20 4.60
CA ARG A 218 23.52 -3.83 4.08
C ARG A 218 22.55 -3.76 2.90
N LEU A 219 22.64 -4.72 1.97
CA LEU A 219 21.70 -4.77 0.83
C LEU A 219 20.26 -5.03 1.30
N ILE A 220 20.07 -5.86 2.33
CA ILE A 220 18.76 -6.11 2.93
C ILE A 220 18.24 -4.86 3.63
N GLU A 221 19.07 -4.16 4.41
CA GLU A 221 18.70 -2.90 5.06
C GLU A 221 18.23 -1.85 4.03
N ASP A 222 18.99 -1.68 2.95
CA ASP A 222 18.64 -0.73 1.89
C ASP A 222 17.31 -1.11 1.21
N ASP A 223 17.07 -2.39 0.98
CA ASP A 223 15.82 -2.90 0.41
C ASP A 223 14.63 -2.67 1.36
N VAL A 224 14.79 -2.97 2.65
CA VAL A 224 13.79 -2.74 3.68
C VAL A 224 13.46 -1.25 3.80
N GLN A 225 14.46 -0.37 3.82
CA GLN A 225 14.23 1.07 3.91
C GLN A 225 13.47 1.63 2.71
N ARG A 226 13.73 1.12 1.50
CA ARG A 226 13.04 1.59 0.28
C ARG A 226 11.61 1.07 0.12
N HIS A 227 11.28 -0.09 0.67
CA HIS A 227 10.06 -0.81 0.35
C HIS A 227 9.10 -1.02 1.52
N THR A 228 9.46 -0.54 2.72
CA THR A 228 8.65 -0.76 3.92
C THR A 228 8.43 0.53 4.70
N THR A 229 7.41 0.56 5.55
CA THR A 229 7.09 1.69 6.42
C THR A 229 7.56 1.40 7.85
N LEU A 230 8.42 2.25 8.41
CA LEU A 230 9.12 2.05 9.69
C LEU A 230 8.21 1.55 10.82
N GLN A 231 7.05 2.17 11.01
CA GLN A 231 6.14 1.86 12.12
C GLN A 231 5.50 0.47 12.03
N TYR A 232 5.55 -0.16 10.85
CA TYR A 232 4.99 -1.49 10.56
C TYR A 232 6.06 -2.57 10.42
N ARG A 233 7.36 -2.21 10.48
CA ARG A 233 8.46 -3.16 10.34
C ARG A 233 8.51 -4.13 11.50
N SER A 234 8.73 -5.39 11.17
CA SER A 234 8.99 -6.44 12.16
C SER A 234 10.41 -6.34 12.75
N PRO A 235 10.68 -6.98 13.89
CA PRO A 235 12.02 -6.96 14.51
C PRO A 235 13.14 -7.39 13.58
N GLU A 236 12.94 -8.41 12.76
CA GLU A 236 13.91 -8.91 11.77
C GLU A 236 14.17 -7.93 10.62
N MET A 237 13.25 -7.01 10.35
CA MET A 237 13.43 -5.90 9.40
C MET A 237 14.18 -4.71 10.03
N ILE A 238 14.04 -4.52 11.34
CA ILE A 238 14.74 -3.45 12.09
C ILE A 238 16.21 -3.81 12.29
N ASP A 239 16.50 -5.08 12.62
CA ASP A 239 17.86 -5.58 12.84
C ASP A 239 18.11 -6.84 12.00
N VAL A 240 18.53 -6.61 10.77
CA VAL A 240 18.83 -7.68 9.79
C VAL A 240 20.03 -8.54 10.18
N TYR A 241 20.84 -8.10 11.14
CA TYR A 241 22.02 -8.83 11.63
C TYR A 241 21.69 -9.88 12.69
N ARG A 242 20.45 -9.96 13.14
CA ARG A 242 19.94 -11.02 14.04
C ARG A 242 19.90 -12.42 13.37
N LYS A 243 20.25 -12.51 12.11
CA LYS A 243 20.25 -13.77 11.32
C LYS A 243 18.90 -14.46 11.32
N GLN A 244 17.84 -13.69 11.18
CA GLN A 244 16.47 -14.17 11.01
C GLN A 244 16.03 -13.95 9.55
N PRO A 245 15.27 -14.89 8.95
CA PRO A 245 14.70 -14.68 7.63
C PRO A 245 13.62 -13.61 7.67
N ILE A 246 13.41 -12.92 6.54
CA ILE A 246 12.23 -12.08 6.32
C ILE A 246 11.25 -12.92 5.50
N ASP A 247 10.24 -13.43 6.15
CA ASP A 247 9.24 -14.33 5.60
C ASP A 247 7.81 -13.82 5.85
N GLU A 248 6.81 -14.68 5.69
CA GLU A 248 5.40 -14.36 5.89
C GLU A 248 5.10 -13.79 7.28
N LYS A 249 5.94 -14.09 8.29
CA LYS A 249 5.78 -13.56 9.65
C LYS A 249 5.96 -12.05 9.72
N SER A 250 6.75 -11.47 8.82
CA SER A 250 6.89 -10.01 8.74
C SER A 250 5.58 -9.31 8.35
N ASP A 251 4.81 -9.90 7.43
CA ASP A 251 3.47 -9.41 7.09
C ASP A 251 2.46 -9.63 8.23
N ILE A 252 2.57 -10.75 8.95
CA ILE A 252 1.72 -11.02 10.13
C ILE A 252 1.97 -9.98 11.23
N TRP A 253 3.23 -9.61 11.47
CA TRP A 253 3.56 -8.51 12.37
C TRP A 253 2.90 -7.19 11.94
N ALA A 254 3.04 -6.84 10.65
CA ALA A 254 2.42 -5.63 10.10
C ALA A 254 0.88 -5.66 10.21
N LEU A 255 0.23 -6.83 10.07
CA LEU A 255 -1.20 -7.01 10.35
C LEU A 255 -1.55 -6.70 11.80
N GLY A 256 -0.71 -7.11 12.76
CA GLY A 256 -0.89 -6.75 14.18
C GLY A 256 -0.84 -5.25 14.41
N VAL A 257 0.13 -4.56 13.79
CA VAL A 257 0.25 -3.10 13.84
C VAL A 257 -0.97 -2.42 13.19
N LEU A 258 -1.42 -2.93 12.04
CA LEU A 258 -2.62 -2.45 11.35
C LEU A 258 -3.85 -2.59 12.23
N LEU A 259 -4.04 -3.74 12.87
CA LEU A 259 -5.16 -3.97 13.79
C LEU A 259 -5.12 -2.99 14.98
N TYR A 260 -3.96 -2.77 15.56
CA TYR A 260 -3.79 -1.77 16.62
C TYR A 260 -4.17 -0.36 16.13
N LYS A 261 -3.76 0.03 14.92
CA LYS A 261 -4.12 1.33 14.34
C LYS A 261 -5.61 1.47 14.04
N LEU A 262 -6.29 0.40 13.64
CA LEU A 262 -7.75 0.41 13.50
C LEU A 262 -8.45 0.67 14.85
N CYS A 263 -7.89 0.13 15.95
CA CYS A 263 -8.43 0.29 17.30
C CYS A 263 -8.18 1.70 17.85
N TYR A 264 -6.94 2.18 17.75
CA TYR A 264 -6.48 3.33 18.52
C TYR A 264 -6.13 4.57 17.67
N TYR A 265 -6.16 4.46 16.34
CA TYR A 265 -5.84 5.52 15.37
C TYR A 265 -4.38 5.99 15.42
N THR A 266 -3.53 5.29 16.14
CA THR A 266 -2.08 5.45 16.19
C THR A 266 -1.40 4.08 16.10
N THR A 267 -0.12 4.02 15.79
CA THR A 267 0.65 2.78 15.80
C THR A 267 1.23 2.50 17.19
N PRO A 268 1.50 1.23 17.56
CA PRO A 268 1.93 0.89 18.92
C PRO A 268 3.35 1.38 19.25
N PHE A 269 4.15 1.75 18.26
CA PHE A 269 5.57 2.11 18.43
C PHE A 269 5.89 3.55 18.03
N GLU A 270 4.90 4.40 17.78
CA GLU A 270 5.07 5.74 17.22
C GLU A 270 5.90 6.66 18.12
N GLU A 271 5.71 6.56 19.43
CA GLU A 271 6.37 7.42 20.43
C GLU A 271 7.70 6.86 20.97
N VAL A 272 7.91 5.54 20.86
CA VAL A 272 9.01 4.85 21.59
C VAL A 272 10.15 4.37 20.69
N GLY A 273 9.98 4.42 19.36
CA GLY A 273 11.05 4.17 18.40
C GLY A 273 11.41 2.69 18.21
N GLN A 274 12.50 2.46 17.46
CA GLN A 274 12.90 1.13 16.98
C GLN A 274 13.19 0.12 18.10
N MET A 275 13.70 0.57 19.25
CA MET A 275 13.98 -0.32 20.38
C MET A 275 12.72 -0.97 20.94
N ALA A 276 11.59 -0.28 20.87
CA ALA A 276 10.31 -0.86 21.28
C ALA A 276 9.83 -1.94 20.29
N ILE A 277 10.08 -1.75 19.00
CA ILE A 277 9.81 -2.78 17.97
C ILE A 277 10.66 -4.03 18.27
N LEU A 278 11.97 -3.86 18.45
CA LEU A 278 12.90 -4.96 18.73
C LEU A 278 12.53 -5.80 19.96
N ASN A 279 11.91 -5.18 20.95
CA ASN A 279 11.51 -5.81 22.21
C ASN A 279 10.02 -6.14 22.26
N ALA A 280 9.27 -5.89 21.19
CA ALA A 280 7.81 -5.99 21.14
C ALA A 280 7.13 -5.28 22.34
N SER A 281 7.69 -4.12 22.73
CA SER A 281 7.24 -3.38 23.90
C SER A 281 6.21 -2.33 23.51
N TYR A 282 4.95 -2.60 23.81
CA TYR A 282 3.84 -1.67 23.56
C TYR A 282 2.80 -1.77 24.68
N LYS A 283 1.89 -0.80 24.70
CA LYS A 283 0.81 -0.73 25.68
C LYS A 283 -0.52 -0.50 24.95
N PHE A 284 -1.60 -0.98 25.54
CA PHE A 284 -2.93 -0.61 25.10
C PHE A 284 -3.38 0.67 25.81
N PRO A 285 -3.87 1.68 25.08
CA PRO A 285 -4.51 2.82 25.69
C PRO A 285 -5.72 2.42 26.54
N SER A 286 -6.02 3.19 27.59
CA SER A 286 -7.18 2.96 28.43
C SER A 286 -8.51 3.21 27.70
N TYR A 287 -8.47 4.01 26.64
CA TYR A 287 -9.63 4.35 25.80
C TYR A 287 -9.24 4.46 24.32
N PRO A 288 -10.13 4.05 23.39
CA PRO A 288 -11.36 3.30 23.62
C PRO A 288 -11.12 1.89 24.20
N GLN A 289 -12.14 1.35 24.88
CA GLN A 289 -12.07 -0.01 25.42
C GLN A 289 -12.53 -1.03 24.38
N PHE A 290 -11.76 -2.11 24.25
CA PHE A 290 -12.06 -3.24 23.41
C PHE A 290 -12.04 -4.54 24.21
N SER A 291 -12.64 -5.60 23.65
CA SER A 291 -12.64 -6.92 24.29
C SER A 291 -11.20 -7.45 24.47
N ASP A 292 -11.01 -8.30 25.50
CA ASP A 292 -9.73 -8.98 25.71
C ASP A 292 -9.36 -9.90 24.53
N ARG A 293 -10.36 -10.45 23.84
CA ARG A 293 -10.15 -11.28 22.64
C ARG A 293 -9.51 -10.47 21.50
N LEU A 294 -9.98 -9.23 21.28
CA LEU A 294 -9.39 -8.35 20.28
C LEU A 294 -7.95 -7.95 20.65
N LYS A 295 -7.70 -7.61 21.93
CA LYS A 295 -6.35 -7.29 22.42
C LYS A 295 -5.40 -8.50 22.27
N MET A 296 -5.86 -9.72 22.57
CA MET A 296 -5.08 -10.93 22.35
C MET A 296 -4.77 -11.17 20.87
N LEU A 297 -5.67 -10.80 19.96
CA LEU A 297 -5.43 -10.93 18.52
C LEU A 297 -4.33 -9.97 18.05
N VAL A 298 -4.26 -8.76 18.60
CA VAL A 298 -3.17 -7.81 18.31
C VAL A 298 -1.81 -8.35 18.74
N GLY A 299 -1.73 -9.08 19.88
CA GLY A 299 -0.49 -9.59 20.46
C GLY A 299 -0.02 -10.95 19.92
N ARG A 300 -0.73 -11.55 18.98
CA ARG A 300 -0.36 -12.85 18.36
C ARG A 300 0.53 -12.69 17.15
#